data_33c4459f384e1d1a79910a03d90ca327
#
_entry.id   33c4459f384e1d1a79910a03d90ca327
#
_cell.length_a   1.000
_cell.length_b   1.000
_cell.length_c   1.000
_cell.angle_alpha   90.00
_cell.angle_beta   90.00
_cell.angle_gamma   90.00
#
_symmetry.space_group_name_H-M   'P 1'
#
loop_
_entity.id
_entity.type
_entity.pdbx_description
1 polymer ?
#
loop_
_entity_poly.entity_id
_entity_poly.type
_entity_poly.pdbx_seq_one_letter_code
_entity_poly.pdbx_strand_id
1 'polypeptide(L)'
;MPMTQHDIKAVFFDVDGTLISHRKHAVPVSTIHAIARLRKQGILTFVATGRHPIELKKLLPESLEFDAYLCLNGMYCFNHREVISTKPIPQDDIKGLLKILDENPFPCTFITQDEMYMNYANDLVAEVQRDISSD
;
A
#
# COMPACT_ATOMS: atom_id res chain seq x y z
N MET A 1 15.63 -13.06 26.03
CA MET A 1 14.44 -13.62 26.67
C MET A 1 13.45 -14.01 25.59
N PRO A 2 12.80 -15.15 25.62
CA PRO A 2 11.71 -15.43 24.70
C PRO A 2 10.57 -14.46 24.99
N MET A 3 10.08 -13.77 23.96
CA MET A 3 8.91 -12.88 24.07
C MET A 3 7.69 -13.72 24.48
N THR A 4 7.00 -13.31 25.51
CA THR A 4 5.72 -13.93 25.89
C THR A 4 4.60 -13.32 25.04
N GLN A 5 3.52 -14.05 24.83
CA GLN A 5 2.37 -13.59 24.03
C GLN A 5 1.76 -12.26 24.55
N HIS A 6 2.06 -11.90 25.80
CA HIS A 6 1.61 -10.66 26.45
C HIS A 6 2.45 -9.41 26.11
N ASP A 7 3.59 -9.58 25.43
CA ASP A 7 4.50 -8.48 25.10
C ASP A 7 4.22 -7.84 23.75
N ILE A 8 3.42 -8.49 22.88
CA ILE A 8 3.06 -7.96 21.56
C ILE A 8 1.98 -6.90 21.70
N LYS A 9 2.29 -5.67 21.29
CA LYS A 9 1.38 -4.51 21.33
C LYS A 9 0.84 -4.12 19.98
N ALA A 10 1.56 -4.48 18.91
CA ALA A 10 1.22 -4.09 17.54
C ALA A 10 1.66 -5.17 16.56
N VAL A 11 0.89 -5.31 15.46
CA VAL A 11 1.21 -6.19 14.34
C VAL A 11 1.05 -5.41 13.06
N PHE A 12 2.07 -5.48 12.20
CA PHE A 12 2.08 -4.88 10.87
C PHE A 12 1.92 -5.97 9.83
N PHE A 13 0.98 -5.78 8.91
CA PHE A 13 0.67 -6.72 7.83
C PHE A 13 1.05 -6.12 6.50
N ASP A 14 1.84 -6.85 5.72
CA ASP A 14 1.96 -6.60 4.30
C ASP A 14 0.71 -7.10 3.56
N VAL A 15 0.46 -6.59 2.35
CA VAL A 15 -0.74 -6.90 1.58
C VAL A 15 -0.49 -8.05 0.61
N ASP A 16 0.44 -7.84 -0.33
CA ASP A 16 0.67 -8.75 -1.44
C ASP A 16 1.44 -10.00 -0.99
N GLY A 17 0.83 -11.17 -1.19
CA GLY A 17 1.39 -12.44 -0.70
C GLY A 17 1.25 -12.67 0.81
N THR A 18 0.70 -11.70 1.58
CA THR A 18 0.48 -11.82 3.02
C THR A 18 -1.01 -11.81 3.35
N LEU A 19 -1.68 -10.68 3.24
CA LEU A 19 -3.14 -10.58 3.42
C LEU A 19 -3.90 -11.15 2.22
N ILE A 20 -3.40 -10.89 1.02
CA ILE A 20 -3.97 -11.33 -0.24
C ILE A 20 -3.07 -12.42 -0.83
N SER A 21 -3.65 -13.58 -1.06
CA SER A 21 -2.96 -14.68 -1.72
C SER A 21 -2.90 -14.43 -3.23
N HIS A 22 -1.75 -14.65 -3.85
CA HIS A 22 -1.56 -14.59 -5.31
C HIS A 22 -2.54 -15.50 -6.09
N ARG A 23 -3.02 -16.59 -5.49
CA ARG A 23 -3.95 -17.52 -6.15
C ARG A 23 -5.42 -17.10 -6.11
N LYS A 24 -5.84 -16.38 -5.06
CA LYS A 24 -7.27 -16.08 -4.81
C LYS A 24 -7.62 -14.62 -4.99
N HIS A 25 -6.64 -13.73 -5.10
CA HIS A 25 -6.80 -12.26 -5.18
C HIS A 25 -7.80 -11.70 -4.16
N ALA A 26 -7.91 -12.34 -3.01
CA ALA A 26 -8.82 -11.96 -1.94
C ALA A 26 -8.24 -12.31 -0.57
N VAL A 27 -8.68 -11.58 0.45
CA VAL A 27 -8.35 -11.86 1.84
C VAL A 27 -9.20 -13.03 2.33
N PRO A 28 -8.59 -14.13 2.84
CA PRO A 28 -9.34 -15.26 3.39
C PRO A 28 -10.20 -14.84 4.60
N VAL A 29 -11.39 -15.41 4.71
CA VAL A 29 -12.30 -15.16 5.86
C VAL A 29 -11.61 -15.48 7.20
N SER A 30 -10.77 -16.52 7.24
CA SER A 30 -9.99 -16.86 8.42
C SER A 30 -9.03 -15.75 8.86
N THR A 31 -8.42 -15.06 7.89
CA THR A 31 -7.54 -13.90 8.15
C THR A 31 -8.33 -12.72 8.73
N ILE A 32 -9.51 -12.42 8.17
CA ILE A 32 -10.40 -11.37 8.69
C ILE A 32 -10.75 -11.65 10.15
N HIS A 33 -11.14 -12.90 10.47
CA HIS A 33 -11.46 -13.31 11.84
C HIS A 33 -10.23 -13.24 12.77
N ALA A 34 -9.05 -13.61 12.29
CA ALA A 34 -7.83 -13.57 13.08
C ALA A 34 -7.46 -12.12 13.45
N ILE A 35 -7.53 -11.19 12.50
CA ILE A 35 -7.26 -9.76 12.75
C ILE A 35 -8.29 -9.17 13.71
N ALA A 36 -9.58 -9.48 13.54
CA ALA A 36 -10.61 -9.04 14.46
C ALA A 36 -10.37 -9.57 15.91
N ARG A 37 -9.83 -10.77 16.07
CA ARG A 37 -9.45 -11.33 17.38
C ARG A 37 -8.26 -10.60 17.99
N LEU A 38 -7.24 -10.25 17.21
CA LEU A 38 -6.10 -9.44 17.68
C LEU A 38 -6.59 -8.10 18.24
N ARG A 39 -7.42 -7.38 17.47
CA ARG A 39 -7.99 -6.09 17.88
C ARG A 39 -8.83 -6.21 19.16
N LYS A 40 -9.63 -7.27 19.30
CA LYS A 40 -10.39 -7.54 20.56
C LYS A 40 -9.49 -7.77 21.76
N GLN A 41 -8.25 -8.21 21.57
CA GLN A 41 -7.26 -8.38 22.63
C GLN A 41 -6.47 -7.09 22.92
N GLY A 42 -6.81 -5.98 22.29
CA GLY A 42 -6.13 -4.69 22.43
C GLY A 42 -4.80 -4.61 21.69
N ILE A 43 -4.53 -5.52 20.75
CA ILE A 43 -3.35 -5.49 19.92
C ILE A 43 -3.66 -4.58 18.71
N LEU A 44 -2.84 -3.55 18.52
CA LEU A 44 -2.96 -2.65 17.38
C LEU A 44 -2.58 -3.37 16.07
N THR A 45 -3.32 -3.09 15.02
CA THR A 45 -3.13 -3.72 13.71
C THR A 45 -2.92 -2.67 12.63
N PHE A 46 -1.87 -2.84 11.84
CA PHE A 46 -1.47 -1.89 10.81
C PHE A 46 -1.27 -2.58 9.47
N VAL A 47 -1.59 -1.88 8.39
CA VAL A 47 -1.16 -2.24 7.04
C VAL A 47 0.15 -1.54 6.73
N ALA A 48 1.13 -2.24 6.14
CA ALA A 48 2.38 -1.68 5.66
C ALA A 48 2.64 -2.19 4.24
N THR A 49 2.54 -1.31 3.23
CA THR A 49 2.55 -1.69 1.82
C THR A 49 3.16 -0.61 0.92
N GLY A 50 3.67 -1.03 -0.25
CA GLY A 50 4.03 -0.11 -1.32
C GLY A 50 2.84 0.46 -2.10
N ARG A 51 1.64 -0.12 -1.93
CA ARG A 51 0.45 0.28 -2.68
C ARG A 51 -0.07 1.67 -2.29
N HIS A 52 -0.75 2.29 -3.26
CA HIS A 52 -1.50 3.53 -3.04
C HIS A 52 -2.81 3.25 -2.26
N PRO A 53 -3.31 4.20 -1.43
CA PRO A 53 -4.57 4.03 -0.69
C PRO A 53 -5.78 3.68 -1.56
N ILE A 54 -5.84 4.21 -2.79
CA ILE A 54 -6.94 3.91 -3.74
C ILE A 54 -6.95 2.43 -4.12
N GLU A 55 -5.79 1.81 -4.27
CA GLU A 55 -5.68 0.39 -4.58
C GLU A 55 -6.15 -0.47 -3.40
N LEU A 56 -5.80 -0.08 -2.17
CA LEU A 56 -6.23 -0.79 -0.97
C LEU A 56 -7.74 -0.83 -0.81
N LYS A 57 -8.43 0.26 -1.14
CA LYS A 57 -9.91 0.32 -1.12
C LYS A 57 -10.57 -0.69 -2.05
N LYS A 58 -9.88 -1.07 -3.14
CA LYS A 58 -10.40 -2.06 -4.09
C LYS A 58 -10.06 -3.49 -3.70
N LEU A 59 -8.97 -3.68 -2.96
CA LEU A 59 -8.40 -4.97 -2.63
C LEU A 59 -8.86 -5.51 -1.28
N LEU A 60 -8.97 -4.64 -0.27
CA LEU A 60 -9.34 -5.03 1.08
C LEU A 60 -10.86 -4.93 1.25
N PRO A 61 -11.52 -5.96 1.83
CA PRO A 61 -12.95 -5.89 2.12
C PRO A 61 -13.24 -4.82 3.18
N GLU A 62 -14.37 -4.13 3.06
CA GLU A 62 -14.81 -3.09 4.00
C GLU A 62 -14.92 -3.59 5.45
N SER A 63 -15.18 -4.89 5.63
CA SER A 63 -15.24 -5.54 6.95
C SER A 63 -13.89 -5.69 7.63
N LEU A 64 -12.79 -5.43 6.93
CA LEU A 64 -11.42 -5.55 7.44
C LEU A 64 -10.88 -4.17 7.83
N GLU A 65 -10.87 -3.90 9.11
CA GLU A 65 -10.42 -2.63 9.68
C GLU A 65 -9.04 -2.75 10.30
N PHE A 66 -8.24 -1.71 10.12
CA PHE A 66 -6.92 -1.52 10.74
C PHE A 66 -6.86 -0.19 11.50
N ASP A 67 -5.97 -0.11 12.47
CA ASP A 67 -5.80 1.10 13.27
C ASP A 67 -5.10 2.22 12.49
N ALA A 68 -4.18 1.87 11.57
CA ALA A 68 -3.63 2.80 10.60
C ALA A 68 -3.03 2.05 9.38
N TYR A 69 -2.70 2.85 8.36
CA TYR A 69 -2.17 2.41 7.07
C TYR A 69 -0.88 3.14 6.76
N LEU A 70 0.18 2.39 6.45
CA LEU A 70 1.47 2.87 5.98
C LEU A 70 1.56 2.49 4.50
N CYS A 71 1.23 3.45 3.63
CA CYS A 71 1.21 3.29 2.19
C CYS A 71 2.44 3.90 1.54
N LEU A 72 2.67 3.58 0.25
CA LEU A 72 3.79 4.09 -0.53
C LEU A 72 5.14 3.90 0.19
N ASN A 73 5.35 2.70 0.75
CA ASN A 73 6.54 2.35 1.54
C ASN A 73 6.79 3.29 2.74
N GLY A 74 5.71 3.76 3.37
CA GLY A 74 5.77 4.67 4.52
C GLY A 74 5.87 6.16 4.18
N MET A 75 5.81 6.53 2.89
CA MET A 75 5.77 7.93 2.49
C MET A 75 4.43 8.60 2.80
N TYR A 76 3.36 7.82 2.96
CA TYR A 76 2.03 8.28 3.31
C TYR A 76 1.41 7.39 4.38
N CYS A 77 1.27 7.92 5.58
CA CYS A 77 0.71 7.22 6.74
C CYS A 77 -0.54 7.94 7.24
N PHE A 78 -1.63 7.20 7.40
CA PHE A 78 -2.93 7.76 7.80
C PHE A 78 -3.77 6.75 8.59
N ASN A 79 -4.78 7.25 9.28
CA ASN A 79 -5.85 6.48 9.90
C ASN A 79 -7.21 7.02 9.47
N HIS A 80 -8.29 6.55 10.10
CA HIS A 80 -9.66 7.00 9.79
C HIS A 80 -9.95 8.46 10.17
N ARG A 81 -9.05 9.11 10.92
CA ARG A 81 -9.27 10.46 11.45
C ARG A 81 -8.38 11.50 10.78
N GLU A 82 -7.13 11.12 10.47
CA GLU A 82 -6.11 12.10 10.06
C GLU A 82 -4.97 11.46 9.26
N VAL A 83 -4.26 12.30 8.55
CA VAL A 83 -2.93 11.98 8.00
C VAL A 83 -1.91 12.08 9.13
N ILE A 84 -1.29 10.96 9.48
CA ILE A 84 -0.30 10.88 10.56
C ILE A 84 1.05 11.42 10.10
N SER A 85 1.46 11.08 8.88
CA SER A 85 2.74 11.49 8.32
C SER A 85 2.70 11.45 6.81
N THR A 86 3.36 12.42 6.17
CA THR A 86 3.61 12.42 4.74
C THR A 86 5.03 12.90 4.45
N LYS A 87 5.68 12.28 3.47
CA LYS A 87 7.02 12.64 3.00
C LYS A 87 7.03 12.75 1.47
N PRO A 88 6.50 13.86 0.92
CA PRO A 88 6.48 14.06 -0.52
C PRO A 88 7.90 14.26 -1.05
N ILE A 89 8.11 13.90 -2.32
CA ILE A 89 9.34 14.21 -3.05
C ILE A 89 9.43 15.75 -3.20
N PRO A 90 10.58 16.36 -2.94
CA PRO A 90 10.76 17.81 -3.11
C PRO A 90 10.44 18.27 -4.53
N GLN A 91 9.82 19.46 -4.66
CA GLN A 91 9.43 19.97 -5.97
C GLN A 91 10.61 20.16 -6.93
N ASP A 92 11.78 20.51 -6.44
CA ASP A 92 12.95 20.70 -7.30
C ASP A 92 13.47 19.38 -7.86
N ASP A 93 13.34 18.27 -7.11
CA ASP A 93 13.64 16.92 -7.60
C ASP A 93 12.65 16.52 -8.70
N ILE A 94 11.35 16.83 -8.53
CA ILE A 94 10.34 16.62 -9.58
C ILE A 94 10.66 17.43 -10.84
N LYS A 95 11.02 18.71 -10.70
CA LYS A 95 11.44 19.54 -11.85
C LYS A 95 12.68 18.97 -12.54
N GLY A 96 13.63 18.43 -11.79
CA GLY A 96 14.79 17.74 -12.32
C GLY A 96 14.41 16.51 -13.14
N LEU A 97 13.50 15.68 -12.59
CA LEU A 97 12.96 14.51 -13.29
C LEU A 97 12.24 14.90 -14.60
N LEU A 98 11.40 15.95 -14.57
CA LEU A 98 10.69 16.41 -15.76
C LEU A 98 11.64 16.81 -16.90
N LYS A 99 12.77 17.46 -16.60
CA LYS A 99 13.80 17.77 -17.62
C LYS A 99 14.41 16.51 -18.21
N ILE A 100 14.68 15.50 -17.39
CA ILE A 100 15.19 14.20 -17.86
C ILE A 100 14.18 13.53 -18.78
N LEU A 101 12.88 13.57 -18.43
CA LEU A 101 11.80 13.02 -19.24
C LEU A 101 11.60 13.76 -20.57
N ASP A 102 11.84 15.07 -20.62
CA ASP A 102 11.81 15.86 -21.84
C ASP A 102 12.94 15.48 -22.80
N GLU A 103 14.14 15.22 -22.28
CA GLU A 103 15.32 14.82 -23.05
C GLU A 103 15.30 13.34 -23.45
N ASN A 104 14.83 12.47 -22.55
CA ASN A 104 14.78 11.01 -22.72
C ASN A 104 13.40 10.49 -22.30
N PRO A 105 12.39 10.53 -23.17
CA PRO A 105 11.03 10.12 -22.82
C PRO A 105 10.95 8.65 -22.43
N PHE A 106 10.42 8.37 -21.24
CA PHE A 106 10.03 7.03 -20.78
C PHE A 106 8.75 7.11 -19.94
N PRO A 107 7.96 6.03 -19.87
CA PRO A 107 6.76 5.99 -19.03
C PRO A 107 7.11 6.20 -17.56
N CYS A 108 6.44 7.16 -16.92
CA CYS A 108 6.63 7.49 -15.53
C CYS A 108 5.27 7.75 -14.88
N THR A 109 5.04 7.12 -13.70
CA THR A 109 3.83 7.35 -12.91
C THR A 109 4.13 8.34 -11.79
N PHE A 110 3.39 9.43 -11.77
CA PHE A 110 3.38 10.42 -10.71
C PHE A 110 2.23 10.12 -9.76
N ILE A 111 2.54 10.02 -8.48
CA ILE A 111 1.58 9.65 -7.45
C ILE A 111 1.34 10.85 -6.54
N THR A 112 0.08 11.25 -6.43
CA THR A 112 -0.39 12.24 -5.44
C THR A 112 -1.14 11.54 -4.31
N GLN A 113 -1.64 12.29 -3.36
CA GLN A 113 -2.45 11.73 -2.28
C GLN A 113 -3.73 11.05 -2.78
N ASP A 114 -4.34 11.59 -3.82
CA ASP A 114 -5.69 11.21 -4.27
C ASP A 114 -5.71 10.53 -5.63
N GLU A 115 -4.62 10.62 -6.39
CA GLU A 115 -4.59 10.18 -7.79
C GLU A 115 -3.22 9.64 -8.20
N MET A 116 -3.22 8.89 -9.28
CA MET A 116 -2.03 8.38 -9.96
C MET A 116 -2.09 8.79 -11.43
N TYR A 117 -1.05 9.47 -11.90
CA TYR A 117 -0.93 9.96 -13.27
C TYR A 117 0.23 9.30 -13.97
N MET A 118 0.03 8.90 -15.20
CA MET A 118 1.11 8.45 -16.09
C MET A 118 1.28 9.47 -17.22
N ASN A 119 2.53 9.87 -17.50
CA ASN A 119 2.83 10.83 -18.57
C ASN A 119 2.42 10.31 -19.95
N TYR A 120 2.67 9.03 -20.25
CA TYR A 120 2.14 8.29 -21.40
C TYR A 120 2.29 6.79 -21.17
N ALA A 121 1.54 5.99 -21.93
CA ALA A 121 1.66 4.53 -21.95
C ALA A 121 2.23 4.07 -23.30
N ASN A 122 2.99 2.99 -23.29
CA ASN A 122 3.51 2.29 -24.46
C ASN A 122 3.32 0.77 -24.32
N ASP A 123 3.76 0.02 -25.31
CA ASP A 123 3.61 -1.44 -25.32
C ASP A 123 4.28 -2.12 -24.11
N LEU A 124 5.42 -1.59 -23.65
CA LEU A 124 6.10 -2.09 -22.46
C LEU A 124 5.25 -1.92 -21.19
N VAL A 125 4.59 -0.77 -21.02
CA VAL A 125 3.66 -0.55 -19.91
C VAL A 125 2.49 -1.52 -19.96
N ALA A 126 1.95 -1.74 -21.16
CA ALA A 126 0.86 -2.70 -21.35
C ALA A 126 1.28 -4.16 -21.05
N GLU A 127 2.53 -4.51 -21.36
CA GLU A 127 3.11 -5.82 -21.02
C GLU A 127 3.26 -5.99 -19.51
N VAL A 128 3.90 -5.03 -18.83
CA VAL A 128 4.09 -5.03 -17.37
C VAL A 128 2.74 -5.07 -16.64
N GLN A 129 1.74 -4.32 -17.11
CA GLN A 129 0.40 -4.34 -16.50
C GLN A 129 -0.29 -5.70 -16.66
N ARG A 130 -0.09 -6.40 -17.77
CA ARG A 130 -0.61 -7.76 -17.97
C ARG A 130 0.06 -8.75 -17.02
N ASP A 131 1.37 -8.66 -16.86
CA ASP A 131 2.13 -9.54 -15.98
C ASP A 131 1.70 -9.38 -14.52
N ILE A 132 1.56 -8.13 -14.06
CA ILE A 132 1.07 -7.83 -12.69
C ILE A 132 -0.38 -8.29 -12.47
N SER A 133 -1.21 -8.30 -13.53
CA SER A 133 -2.62 -8.69 -13.44
C SER A 133 -2.84 -10.19 -13.59
N SER A 134 -1.84 -10.96 -14.06
CA SER A 134 -1.90 -12.40 -14.28
C SER A 134 -1.37 -13.22 -13.10
N ASP A 135 -0.71 -12.63 -12.14
CA ASP A 135 -0.28 -13.23 -10.87
C ASP A 135 -1.35 -13.07 -9.78
#